data_a7d9aa3a87da9c37781482b184c94d31
#
_entry.id   a7d9aa3a87da9c37781482b184c94d31
#
_cell.length_a   1.000
_cell.length_b   1.000
_cell.length_c   1.000
_cell.angle_alpha   90.00
_cell.angle_beta   90.00
_cell.angle_gamma   90.00
#
_symmetry.space_group_name_H-M   'P 1'
#
loop_
_entity.id
_entity.type
_entity.pdbx_description
1 polymer ?
#
loop_
_entity_poly.entity_id
_entity_poly.type
_entity_poly.pdbx_seq_one_letter_code
_entity_poly.pdbx_strand_id
1 'polypeptide(L)'
;MQAGIMFEWITGGYITAGFHEVVYTEATKRVRDQNIETEREQGIRKSTWRISSTLFSHLRYDVNLGPLPELSHLYDVEAAKTKYPAMTAHEKLIDELRAINLAPKQSYAGENGDNVDGPSEDGNQAAISEWADG
;
A
#
# COMPACT_ATOMS: atom_id res chain seq x y z
N MET A 1 2.28 -3.56 -14.57
CA MET A 1 1.95 -4.35 -13.37
C MET A 1 3.25 -4.57 -12.62
N GLN A 2 3.24 -4.43 -11.31
CA GLN A 2 4.43 -4.57 -10.45
C GLN A 2 4.18 -5.70 -9.45
N ALA A 3 5.17 -6.56 -9.25
CA ALA A 3 5.09 -7.61 -8.26
C ALA A 3 5.13 -7.00 -6.85
N GLY A 4 4.23 -7.46 -5.98
CA GLY A 4 4.21 -7.09 -4.58
C GLY A 4 4.81 -8.19 -3.69
N ILE A 5 4.91 -7.91 -2.40
CA ILE A 5 5.56 -8.80 -1.43
C ILE A 5 4.94 -10.20 -1.36
N MET A 6 3.62 -10.33 -1.49
CA MET A 6 2.97 -11.65 -1.48
C MET A 6 3.41 -12.49 -2.66
N PHE A 7 3.66 -11.87 -3.81
CA PHE A 7 4.14 -12.57 -5.00
C PHE A 7 5.61 -13.02 -4.84
N GLU A 8 6.43 -12.21 -4.17
CA GLU A 8 7.80 -12.61 -3.78
C GLU A 8 7.78 -13.85 -2.88
N TRP A 9 6.88 -13.88 -1.91
CA TRP A 9 6.77 -14.99 -0.97
C TRP A 9 6.39 -16.31 -1.65
N ILE A 10 5.31 -16.33 -2.45
CA ILE A 10 4.85 -17.57 -3.13
C ILE A 10 5.83 -18.06 -4.19
N THR A 11 6.70 -17.18 -4.71
CA THR A 11 7.74 -17.56 -5.68
C THR A 11 9.09 -17.88 -5.02
N GLY A 12 9.15 -17.94 -3.68
CA GLY A 12 10.40 -18.23 -2.95
C GLY A 12 11.49 -17.18 -3.22
N GLY A 13 11.11 -15.94 -3.55
CA GLY A 13 12.04 -14.87 -3.89
C GLY A 13 12.55 -14.88 -5.33
N TYR A 14 12.09 -15.81 -6.18
CA TYR A 14 12.44 -15.81 -7.60
C TYR A 14 11.97 -14.52 -8.30
N ILE A 15 10.77 -14.05 -7.96
CA ILE A 15 10.28 -12.75 -8.39
C ILE A 15 10.25 -11.84 -7.17
N THR A 16 11.11 -10.84 -7.13
CA THR A 16 11.20 -9.90 -6.02
C THR A 16 10.15 -8.80 -6.11
N ALA A 17 9.69 -8.32 -4.96
CA ALA A 17 8.83 -7.15 -4.89
C ALA A 17 9.56 -5.91 -5.41
N GLY A 18 8.90 -5.12 -6.24
CA GLY A 18 9.49 -3.91 -6.80
C GLY A 18 9.41 -2.74 -5.82
N PHE A 19 10.53 -2.10 -5.58
CA PHE A 19 10.57 -0.81 -4.90
C PHE A 19 10.21 0.32 -5.85
N HIS A 20 9.45 1.28 -5.36
CA HIS A 20 9.14 2.49 -6.10
C HIS A 20 8.97 3.66 -5.14
N GLU A 21 9.31 4.83 -5.61
CA GLU A 21 9.09 6.08 -4.89
C GLU A 21 8.55 7.15 -5.84
N VAL A 22 7.86 8.13 -5.28
CA VAL A 22 7.42 9.30 -6.04
C VAL A 22 8.42 10.41 -5.82
N VAL A 23 9.16 10.74 -6.88
CA VAL A 23 10.17 11.80 -6.83
C VAL A 23 9.70 13.05 -7.57
N TYR A 24 10.02 14.21 -7.00
CA TYR A 24 9.83 15.50 -7.64
C TYR A 24 11.13 15.87 -8.36
N THR A 25 11.15 15.69 -9.68
CA THR A 25 12.33 15.94 -10.52
C THR A 25 12.32 17.35 -11.12
N GLU A 26 13.46 17.78 -11.65
CA GLU A 26 13.53 19.03 -12.44
C GLU A 26 12.60 19.00 -13.66
N ALA A 27 12.37 17.84 -14.27
CA ALA A 27 11.39 17.69 -15.35
C ALA A 27 9.97 17.98 -14.86
N THR A 28 9.60 17.44 -13.70
CA THR A 28 8.30 17.71 -13.06
C THR A 28 8.13 19.20 -12.75
N LYS A 29 9.19 19.82 -12.21
CA LYS A 29 9.21 21.25 -11.92
C LYS A 29 8.99 22.10 -13.18
N ARG A 30 9.71 21.80 -14.26
CA ARG A 30 9.55 22.51 -15.54
C ARG A 30 8.12 22.45 -16.07
N VAL A 31 7.50 21.27 -16.06
CA VAL A 31 6.11 21.11 -16.51
C VAL A 31 5.15 21.92 -15.66
N ARG A 32 5.34 21.91 -14.34
CA ARG A 32 4.53 22.74 -13.43
C ARG A 32 4.69 24.22 -13.74
N ASP A 33 5.90 24.69 -13.87
CA ASP A 33 6.20 26.11 -14.11
C ASP A 33 5.65 26.56 -15.49
N GLN A 34 5.73 25.71 -16.52
CA GLN A 34 5.09 25.95 -17.82
C GLN A 34 3.56 26.02 -17.74
N ASN A 35 2.93 25.16 -16.91
CA ASN A 35 1.48 25.22 -16.72
C ASN A 35 1.04 26.52 -16.03
N ILE A 36 1.80 26.97 -15.02
CA ILE A 36 1.56 28.24 -14.34
C ILE A 36 1.70 29.42 -15.31
N GLU A 37 2.74 29.45 -16.15
CA GLU A 37 2.94 30.50 -17.13
C GLU A 37 1.84 30.50 -18.20
N THR A 38 1.42 29.33 -18.67
CA THR A 38 0.29 29.22 -19.60
C THR A 38 -1.01 29.78 -19.02
N GLU A 39 -1.27 29.51 -17.73
CA GLU A 39 -2.43 30.09 -17.04
C GLU A 39 -2.34 31.62 -16.99
N ARG A 40 -1.16 32.13 -16.67
CA ARG A 40 -0.92 33.57 -16.58
C ARG A 40 -1.07 34.31 -17.92
N GLU A 41 -0.53 33.72 -19.00
CA GLU A 41 -0.53 34.36 -20.32
C GLU A 41 -1.86 34.21 -21.07
N GLN A 42 -2.48 33.05 -20.97
CA GLN A 42 -3.63 32.65 -21.78
C GLN A 42 -4.95 32.59 -21.00
N GLY A 43 -4.89 32.73 -19.68
CA GLY A 43 -6.08 32.56 -18.81
C GLY A 43 -6.62 31.14 -18.80
N ILE A 44 -5.86 30.16 -19.32
CA ILE A 44 -6.25 28.75 -19.37
C ILE A 44 -5.74 28.06 -18.11
N ARG A 45 -6.65 27.78 -17.16
CA ARG A 45 -6.28 27.11 -15.93
C ARG A 45 -5.88 25.64 -16.18
N LYS A 46 -4.61 25.33 -16.03
CA LYS A 46 -4.09 23.96 -16.05
C LYS A 46 -3.84 23.48 -14.64
N SER A 47 -4.33 22.28 -14.34
CA SER A 47 -4.11 21.69 -13.03
C SER A 47 -2.61 21.43 -12.80
N THR A 48 -2.11 21.87 -11.64
CA THR A 48 -0.76 21.52 -11.16
C THR A 48 -0.77 20.23 -10.33
N TRP A 49 -1.93 19.61 -10.15
CA TRP A 49 -2.09 18.37 -9.40
C TRP A 49 -1.67 17.18 -10.23
N ARG A 50 -0.96 16.25 -9.59
CA ARG A 50 -0.69 14.93 -10.14
C ARG A 50 -1.62 13.91 -9.47
N ILE A 51 -2.52 13.33 -10.26
CA ILE A 51 -3.38 12.25 -9.78
C ILE A 51 -2.70 10.93 -10.12
N SER A 52 -2.59 10.05 -9.11
CA SER A 52 -2.13 8.67 -9.29
C SER A 52 -3.21 7.74 -8.79
N SER A 53 -3.53 6.73 -9.58
CA SER A 53 -4.48 5.68 -9.20
C SER A 53 -3.74 4.35 -9.19
N THR A 54 -3.85 3.63 -8.08
CA THR A 54 -3.20 2.33 -7.90
C THR A 54 -4.25 1.31 -7.47
N LEU A 55 -4.28 0.19 -8.18
CA LEU A 55 -5.08 -0.97 -7.79
C LEU A 55 -4.15 -2.00 -7.14
N PHE A 56 -4.43 -2.32 -5.88
CA PHE A 56 -3.77 -3.42 -5.18
C PHE A 56 -4.59 -4.70 -5.33
N SER A 57 -3.93 -5.77 -5.77
CA SER A 57 -4.51 -7.11 -5.81
C SER A 57 -3.83 -7.97 -4.77
N HIS A 58 -4.61 -8.53 -3.86
CA HIS A 58 -4.16 -9.39 -2.78
C HIS A 58 -4.69 -10.80 -2.97
N LEU A 59 -3.97 -11.78 -2.43
CA LEU A 59 -4.51 -13.12 -2.28
C LEU A 59 -5.58 -13.15 -1.21
N ARG A 60 -6.45 -14.16 -1.27
CA ARG A 60 -7.47 -14.38 -0.24
C ARG A 60 -6.79 -14.51 1.12
N TYR A 61 -7.37 -13.92 2.15
CA TYR A 61 -6.76 -13.71 3.48
C TYR A 61 -6.23 -15.00 4.15
N ASP A 62 -6.86 -16.13 3.89
CA ASP A 62 -6.54 -17.45 4.47
C ASP A 62 -5.53 -18.27 3.66
N VAL A 63 -5.09 -17.78 2.51
CA VAL A 63 -4.10 -18.47 1.67
C VAL A 63 -2.74 -18.45 2.35
N ASN A 64 -2.10 -19.62 2.42
CA ASN A 64 -0.71 -19.75 2.87
C ASN A 64 0.23 -19.20 1.80
N LEU A 65 1.11 -18.28 2.21
CA LEU A 65 2.08 -17.62 1.33
C LEU A 65 3.42 -18.36 1.23
N GLY A 66 3.58 -19.53 1.88
CA GLY A 66 4.82 -20.31 1.75
C GLY A 66 5.18 -20.55 0.28
N PRO A 67 6.47 -20.66 -0.05
CA PRO A 67 6.92 -20.89 -1.41
C PRO A 67 6.23 -22.09 -2.06
N LEU A 68 5.71 -21.90 -3.27
CA LEU A 68 4.94 -22.93 -3.98
C LEU A 68 5.85 -24.09 -4.40
N PRO A 69 5.54 -25.34 -4.02
CA PRO A 69 6.35 -26.51 -4.39
C PRO A 69 6.52 -26.69 -5.89
N GLU A 70 5.51 -26.28 -6.67
CA GLU A 70 5.52 -26.35 -8.14
C GLU A 70 6.61 -25.48 -8.77
N LEU A 71 7.07 -24.46 -8.04
CA LEU A 71 8.11 -23.53 -8.47
C LEU A 71 9.49 -23.88 -7.88
N SER A 72 9.63 -25.00 -7.16
CA SER A 72 10.87 -25.39 -6.46
C SER A 72 12.09 -25.49 -7.38
N HIS A 73 11.90 -25.65 -8.67
CA HIS A 73 12.98 -25.65 -9.67
C HIS A 73 13.56 -24.25 -9.97
N LEU A 74 12.94 -23.19 -9.47
CA LEU A 74 13.33 -21.78 -9.72
C LEU A 74 14.08 -21.13 -8.55
N TYR A 75 14.10 -21.77 -7.36
CA TYR A 75 14.69 -21.20 -6.16
C TYR A 75 15.35 -22.27 -5.27
N ASP A 76 16.25 -21.84 -4.39
CA ASP A 76 16.80 -22.73 -3.34
C ASP A 76 15.74 -22.97 -2.26
N VAL A 77 15.31 -24.23 -2.13
CA VAL A 77 14.19 -24.63 -1.28
C VAL A 77 14.46 -24.36 0.20
N GLU A 78 15.66 -24.66 0.68
CA GLU A 78 15.99 -24.51 2.11
C GLU A 78 16.21 -23.02 2.46
N ALA A 79 16.86 -22.29 1.60
CA ALA A 79 17.00 -20.84 1.76
C ALA A 79 15.64 -20.14 1.71
N ALA A 80 14.76 -20.55 0.79
CA ALA A 80 13.44 -19.98 0.65
C ALA A 80 12.55 -20.25 1.87
N LYS A 81 12.54 -21.45 2.43
CA LYS A 81 11.79 -21.79 3.64
C LYS A 81 12.22 -20.94 4.84
N THR A 82 13.52 -20.67 4.96
CA THR A 82 14.06 -19.84 6.03
C THR A 82 13.69 -18.36 5.86
N LYS A 83 13.79 -17.84 4.64
CA LYS A 83 13.53 -16.42 4.34
C LYS A 83 12.04 -16.08 4.23
N TYR A 84 11.23 -17.03 3.76
CA TYR A 84 9.80 -16.89 3.51
C TYR A 84 9.03 -17.97 4.31
N PRO A 85 9.00 -17.88 5.65
CA PRO A 85 8.28 -18.84 6.47
C PRO A 85 6.79 -18.85 6.14
N ALA A 86 6.17 -20.02 6.32
CA ALA A 86 4.74 -20.18 6.07
C ALA A 86 3.93 -19.25 6.98
N MET A 87 3.09 -18.41 6.38
CA MET A 87 2.11 -17.56 7.05
C MET A 87 0.95 -17.30 6.11
N THR A 88 -0.16 -16.84 6.65
CA THR A 88 -1.33 -16.46 5.84
C THR A 88 -1.13 -15.12 5.14
N ALA A 89 -1.85 -14.89 4.04
CA ALA A 89 -1.88 -13.59 3.39
C ALA A 89 -2.34 -12.47 4.33
N HIS A 90 -3.26 -12.80 5.27
CA HIS A 90 -3.71 -11.86 6.29
C HIS A 90 -2.58 -11.47 7.26
N GLU A 91 -1.89 -12.45 7.82
CA GLU A 91 -0.76 -12.19 8.74
C GLU A 91 0.29 -11.31 8.07
N LYS A 92 0.66 -11.64 6.83
CA LYS A 92 1.62 -10.84 6.06
C LYS A 92 1.12 -9.42 5.82
N LEU A 93 -0.15 -9.24 5.47
CA LEU A 93 -0.74 -7.92 5.29
C LEU A 93 -0.68 -7.08 6.58
N ILE A 94 -1.03 -7.68 7.70
CA ILE A 94 -0.98 -7.00 9.01
C ILE A 94 0.46 -6.60 9.36
N ASP A 95 1.44 -7.45 9.08
CA ASP A 95 2.85 -7.14 9.32
C ASP A 95 3.33 -5.96 8.47
N GLU A 96 2.95 -5.91 7.19
CA GLU A 96 3.25 -4.76 6.32
C GLU A 96 2.57 -3.47 6.82
N LEU A 97 1.29 -3.54 7.22
CA LEU A 97 0.58 -2.40 7.77
C LEU A 97 1.20 -1.90 9.08
N ARG A 98 1.71 -2.81 9.91
CA ARG A 98 2.45 -2.44 11.12
C ARG A 98 3.77 -1.74 10.79
N ALA A 99 4.50 -2.25 9.80
CA ALA A 99 5.77 -1.65 9.38
C ALA A 99 5.63 -0.20 8.92
N ILE A 100 4.48 0.17 8.34
CA ILE A 100 4.17 1.53 7.89
C ILE A 100 3.25 2.31 8.84
N ASN A 101 3.04 1.81 10.07
CA ASN A 101 2.19 2.41 11.11
C ASN A 101 0.72 2.62 10.71
N LEU A 102 0.18 1.80 9.80
CA LEU A 102 -1.22 1.82 9.38
C LEU A 102 -2.04 0.64 9.93
N ALA A 103 -1.42 -0.29 10.67
CA ALA A 103 -2.19 -1.34 11.32
C ALA A 103 -3.06 -0.75 12.43
N PRO A 104 -4.29 -1.26 12.61
CA PRO A 104 -5.11 -0.90 13.76
C PRO A 104 -4.31 -1.16 15.04
N LYS A 105 -4.32 -0.22 15.97
CA LYS A 105 -3.78 -0.48 17.31
C LYS A 105 -4.58 -1.65 17.86
N GLN A 106 -3.92 -2.78 18.14
CA GLN A 106 -4.61 -3.90 18.81
C GLN A 106 -5.12 -3.38 20.15
N SER A 107 -6.42 -3.17 20.25
CA SER A 107 -7.07 -3.24 21.55
C SER A 107 -6.97 -4.71 21.96
N TYR A 108 -6.10 -5.01 22.90
CA TYR A 108 -6.17 -6.26 23.63
C TYR A 108 -7.50 -6.22 24.40
N ALA A 109 -8.60 -6.66 23.78
CA ALA A 109 -9.77 -7.07 24.51
C ALA A 109 -9.33 -8.34 25.27
N GLY A 110 -9.15 -8.20 26.57
CA GLY A 110 -9.09 -9.34 27.45
C GLY A 110 -10.31 -10.23 27.18
N GLU A 111 -10.12 -11.52 27.39
CA GLU A 111 -11.17 -12.53 27.42
C GLU A 111 -12.34 -12.07 28.27
N ASN A 112 -13.34 -11.48 27.67
CA ASN A 112 -14.72 -11.45 28.11
C ASN A 112 -15.50 -10.76 27.00
N GLY A 113 -16.36 -11.58 26.35
CA GLY A 113 -17.26 -11.08 25.33
C GLY A 113 -18.20 -10.04 25.93
N ASP A 114 -18.18 -8.86 25.30
CA ASP A 114 -19.39 -8.05 25.18
C ASP A 114 -19.03 -6.77 24.39
N ASN A 115 -19.85 -6.52 23.38
CA ASN A 115 -20.05 -5.29 22.62
C ASN A 115 -18.87 -4.68 21.84
N VAL A 116 -18.88 -4.99 20.56
CA VAL A 116 -18.26 -4.21 19.52
C VAL A 116 -19.15 -2.98 19.26
N ASP A 117 -18.90 -1.88 19.94
CA ASP A 117 -19.39 -0.59 19.47
C ASP A 117 -18.56 -0.23 18.23
N GLY A 118 -19.23 -0.13 17.08
CA GLY A 118 -18.65 0.34 15.85
C GLY A 118 -18.13 1.78 16.00
N PRO A 119 -17.24 2.23 15.10
CA PRO A 119 -16.72 3.58 15.16
C PRO A 119 -17.90 4.57 15.09
N SER A 120 -17.99 5.45 16.09
CA SER A 120 -18.93 6.56 16.09
C SER A 120 -18.67 7.44 14.87
N GLU A 121 -19.69 7.73 14.10
CA GLU A 121 -19.64 8.56 12.87
C GLU A 121 -19.28 10.03 13.12
N ASP A 122 -19.05 10.42 14.37
CA ASP A 122 -18.90 11.81 14.76
C ASP A 122 -17.51 12.43 14.54
N GLY A 123 -16.50 11.61 14.16
CA GLY A 123 -15.12 12.09 13.98
C GLY A 123 -14.78 12.69 12.60
N ASN A 124 -15.65 12.56 11.60
CA ASN A 124 -15.28 12.89 10.22
C ASN A 124 -15.93 14.18 9.68
N GLN A 125 -16.80 14.84 10.43
CA GLN A 125 -17.40 16.08 9.98
C GLN A 125 -16.57 17.34 10.26
N ALA A 126 -15.64 17.29 11.19
CA ALA A 126 -14.78 18.44 11.52
C ALA A 126 -13.66 18.68 10.50
N ALA A 127 -13.24 17.65 9.76
CA ALA A 127 -12.13 17.77 8.81
C ALA A 127 -12.53 18.30 7.43
N ILE A 128 -13.82 18.33 7.09
CA ILE A 128 -14.30 18.72 5.76
C ILE A 128 -14.62 20.22 5.69
N SER A 129 -14.89 20.88 6.81
CA SER A 129 -15.25 22.31 6.82
C SER A 129 -14.07 23.26 6.63
N GLU A 130 -12.85 22.80 6.87
CA GLU A 130 -11.64 23.64 6.75
C GLU A 130 -11.11 23.79 5.30
N TRP A 131 -11.67 23.04 4.33
CA TRP A 131 -11.23 23.05 2.94
C TRP A 131 -12.13 23.81 1.98
N ALA A 132 -13.24 24.37 2.50
CA ALA A 132 -14.26 25.03 1.67
C ALA A 132 -14.08 26.56 1.55
N ASP A 133 -13.23 27.18 2.37
CA ASP A 133 -13.04 28.65 2.43
C ASP A 133 -11.60 29.10 2.10
N GLY A 134 -10.89 28.41 1.22
CA GLY A 134 -9.55 28.77 0.76
C GLY A 134 -9.42 28.82 -0.77
#